data_876ae730de292b7370158e95a05be812
#
_entry.id   876ae730de292b7370158e95a05be812
#
_cell.length_a   1.000
_cell.length_b   1.000
_cell.length_c   1.000
_cell.angle_alpha   90.00
_cell.angle_beta   90.00
_cell.angle_gamma   90.00
#
_symmetry.space_group_name_H-M   'P 1'
#
loop_
_entity.id
_entity.type
_entity.pdbx_description
1 polymer ?
#
loop_
_entity_poly.entity_id
_entity_poly.type
_entity_poly.pdbx_seq_one_letter_code
_entity_poly.pdbx_strand_id
1 'polypeptide(L)'
;MKIFNIDNGWTIKLPENWKEEKDEVDGYHIYYPPDTYLTIRTPTFHFFRESENGWKMFAPIDVLSEIFDESIKNIEVRDNVKVEERELNLNNFKIEDFKIKCYEYIYYENNEKVYSISCGIMVAGYLLIVNLYSALREEVKSAIKYIYSIEKVK
;
A
#
# COMPACT_ATOMS: atom_id res chain seq x y z
N MET A 1 12.96 0.34 -16.14
CA MET A 1 11.79 0.35 -15.23
C MET A 1 10.50 0.37 -16.04
N LYS A 2 9.55 -0.43 -15.62
CA LYS A 2 8.23 -0.52 -16.25
C LYS A 2 7.18 0.11 -15.36
N ILE A 3 6.22 0.82 -15.95
CA ILE A 3 5.07 1.39 -15.23
C ILE A 3 3.97 0.33 -15.18
N PHE A 4 3.53 0.00 -13.97
CA PHE A 4 2.39 -0.89 -13.75
C PHE A 4 1.20 -0.06 -13.30
N ASN A 5 0.05 -0.33 -13.90
CA ASN A 5 -1.22 0.28 -13.49
C ASN A 5 -1.79 -0.52 -12.33
N ILE A 6 -1.96 0.13 -11.20
CA ILE A 6 -2.53 -0.51 -10.01
C ILE A 6 -4.04 -0.57 -10.18
N ASP A 7 -4.77 0.42 -9.88
CA ASP A 7 -6.20 0.63 -10.13
C ASP A 7 -6.53 2.04 -9.65
N ASN A 8 -7.71 2.54 -10.00
CA ASN A 8 -8.16 3.86 -9.56
C ASN A 8 -7.18 5.00 -9.90
N GLY A 9 -6.41 4.85 -10.97
CA GLY A 9 -5.46 5.86 -11.40
C GLY A 9 -4.10 5.82 -10.71
N TRP A 10 -3.86 4.85 -9.85
CA TRP A 10 -2.56 4.66 -9.21
C TRP A 10 -1.60 3.90 -10.12
N THR A 11 -0.34 4.30 -10.14
CA THR A 11 0.74 3.60 -10.86
C THR A 11 1.96 3.42 -9.98
N ILE A 12 2.76 2.41 -10.30
CA ILE A 12 4.04 2.15 -9.63
C ILE A 12 5.07 1.76 -10.69
N LYS A 13 6.33 2.18 -10.51
CA LYS A 13 7.44 1.78 -11.38
C LYS A 13 8.25 0.69 -10.71
N LEU A 14 8.38 -0.42 -11.41
CA LEU A 14 9.14 -1.58 -10.93
C LEU A 14 10.07 -2.06 -12.05
N PRO A 15 11.13 -2.83 -11.73
CA PRO A 15 11.97 -3.42 -12.76
C PRO A 15 11.16 -4.25 -13.76
N GLU A 16 11.59 -4.28 -15.02
CA GLU A 16 10.86 -4.93 -16.10
C GLU A 16 10.67 -6.43 -15.92
N ASN A 17 11.56 -7.08 -15.18
CA ASN A 17 11.49 -8.52 -14.95
C ASN A 17 10.55 -8.92 -13.82
N TRP A 18 9.91 -7.97 -13.15
CA TRP A 18 8.91 -8.25 -12.12
C TRP A 18 7.64 -8.81 -12.73
N LYS A 19 7.02 -9.74 -12.03
CA LYS A 19 5.75 -10.35 -12.42
C LYS A 19 4.60 -9.66 -11.72
N GLU A 20 3.45 -9.67 -12.40
CA GLU A 20 2.20 -9.14 -11.87
C GLU A 20 1.14 -10.23 -11.88
N GLU A 21 0.42 -10.33 -10.76
CA GLU A 21 -0.77 -11.19 -10.63
C GLU A 21 -1.91 -10.37 -10.04
N LYS A 22 -3.13 -10.84 -10.26
CA LYS A 22 -4.31 -10.30 -9.57
C LYS A 22 -4.79 -11.29 -8.54
N ASP A 23 -5.17 -10.80 -7.35
CA ASP A 23 -5.85 -11.62 -6.37
C ASP A 23 -7.21 -12.05 -6.93
N GLU A 24 -7.51 -13.35 -6.86
CA GLU A 24 -8.72 -13.90 -7.49
C GLU A 24 -10.01 -13.48 -6.77
N VAL A 25 -9.95 -13.19 -5.48
CA VAL A 25 -11.11 -12.85 -4.66
C VAL A 25 -11.35 -11.34 -4.64
N ASP A 26 -10.33 -10.57 -4.28
CA ASP A 26 -10.45 -9.13 -4.06
C ASP A 26 -9.98 -8.28 -5.25
N GLY A 27 -9.31 -8.89 -6.24
CA GLY A 27 -8.93 -8.24 -7.49
C GLY A 27 -7.78 -7.25 -7.41
N TYR A 28 -7.12 -7.10 -6.26
CA TYR A 28 -5.98 -6.21 -6.17
C TYR A 28 -4.75 -6.80 -6.84
N HIS A 29 -3.80 -5.95 -7.22
CA HIS A 29 -2.59 -6.36 -7.92
C HIS A 29 -1.49 -6.81 -6.94
N ILE A 30 -0.76 -7.83 -7.33
CA ILE A 30 0.35 -8.40 -6.59
C ILE A 30 1.57 -8.38 -7.50
N TYR A 31 2.70 -7.85 -7.00
CA TYR A 31 3.94 -7.76 -7.76
C TYR A 31 5.06 -8.48 -7.02
N TYR A 32 5.91 -9.18 -7.76
CA TYR A 32 7.04 -9.86 -7.15
C TYR A 32 8.19 -9.99 -8.17
N PRO A 33 9.45 -9.85 -7.70
CA PRO A 33 10.60 -10.12 -8.54
C PRO A 33 10.81 -11.63 -8.71
N PRO A 34 11.50 -12.07 -9.76
CA PRO A 34 11.94 -13.44 -9.84
C PRO A 34 12.98 -13.73 -8.75
N ASP A 35 13.09 -14.96 -8.31
CA ASP A 35 14.17 -15.46 -7.44
C ASP A 35 14.29 -14.82 -6.05
N THR A 36 13.24 -14.18 -5.52
CA THR A 36 13.23 -13.65 -4.16
C THR A 36 11.93 -14.02 -3.45
N TYR A 37 11.88 -13.73 -2.14
CA TYR A 37 10.69 -13.94 -1.31
C TYR A 37 9.82 -12.69 -1.18
N LEU A 38 10.27 -11.58 -1.78
CA LEU A 38 9.57 -10.30 -1.69
C LEU A 38 8.26 -10.32 -2.47
N THR A 39 7.23 -9.78 -1.86
CA THR A 39 5.93 -9.57 -2.51
C THR A 39 5.42 -8.19 -2.17
N ILE A 40 4.82 -7.52 -3.14
CA ILE A 40 4.14 -6.23 -2.96
C ILE A 40 2.67 -6.42 -3.31
N ARG A 41 1.76 -6.13 -2.37
CA ARG A 41 0.32 -6.10 -2.60
C ARG A 41 -0.16 -4.66 -2.59
N THR A 42 -1.08 -4.34 -3.49
CA THR A 42 -1.52 -2.95 -3.70
C THR A 42 -3.04 -2.82 -3.76
N PRO A 43 -3.78 -3.17 -2.69
CA PRO A 43 -5.21 -2.93 -2.68
C PRO A 43 -5.53 -1.44 -2.72
N THR A 44 -6.54 -1.07 -3.50
CA THR A 44 -6.99 0.31 -3.64
C THR A 44 -8.44 0.45 -3.25
N PHE A 45 -8.77 1.60 -2.73
CA PHE A 45 -10.13 1.91 -2.28
C PHE A 45 -10.49 3.32 -2.70
N HIS A 46 -11.76 3.52 -3.04
CA HIS A 46 -12.29 4.86 -3.27
C HIS A 46 -13.49 5.07 -2.37
N PHE A 47 -13.62 6.29 -1.84
CA PHE A 47 -14.66 6.67 -0.90
C PHE A 47 -15.27 7.98 -1.33
N PHE A 48 -16.49 7.91 -1.85
CA PHE A 48 -17.26 9.09 -2.21
C PHE A 48 -18.75 8.78 -2.03
N ARG A 49 -19.54 9.83 -1.93
CA ARG A 49 -21.00 9.72 -1.99
C ARG A 49 -21.53 10.70 -3.01
N GLU A 50 -22.65 10.39 -3.62
CA GLU A 50 -23.34 11.33 -4.50
C GLU A 50 -24.39 12.08 -3.69
N SER A 51 -24.45 13.41 -3.88
CA SER A 51 -25.54 14.23 -3.37
C SER A 51 -26.78 14.06 -4.24
N GLU A 52 -27.93 14.58 -3.77
CA GLU A 52 -29.19 14.57 -4.55
C GLU A 52 -29.05 15.26 -5.91
N ASN A 53 -28.11 16.20 -6.03
CA ASN A 53 -27.85 16.94 -7.27
C ASN A 53 -26.85 16.26 -8.21
N GLY A 54 -26.41 15.02 -7.91
CA GLY A 54 -25.43 14.30 -8.70
C GLY A 54 -23.98 14.70 -8.47
N TRP A 55 -23.70 15.54 -7.47
CA TRP A 55 -22.34 15.95 -7.11
C TRP A 55 -21.64 14.85 -6.30
N LYS A 56 -20.42 14.54 -6.67
CA LYS A 56 -19.60 13.60 -5.91
C LYS A 56 -18.90 14.30 -4.76
N MET A 57 -19.05 13.76 -3.56
CA MET A 57 -18.37 14.23 -2.35
C MET A 57 -17.33 13.20 -1.95
N PHE A 58 -16.06 13.54 -2.13
CA PHE A 58 -14.95 12.65 -1.79
C PHE A 58 -14.65 12.71 -0.30
N ALA A 59 -14.30 11.56 0.28
CA ALA A 59 -13.89 11.51 1.67
C ALA A 59 -12.59 12.31 1.87
N PRO A 60 -12.52 13.16 2.91
CA PRO A 60 -11.30 13.91 3.17
C PRO A 60 -10.19 12.99 3.66
N ILE A 61 -8.94 13.44 3.51
CA ILE A 61 -7.74 12.69 3.86
C ILE A 61 -7.78 12.22 5.31
N ASP A 62 -8.25 13.04 6.24
CA ASP A 62 -8.31 12.68 7.66
C ASP A 62 -9.21 11.46 7.92
N VAL A 63 -10.33 11.35 7.21
CA VAL A 63 -11.22 10.18 7.30
C VAL A 63 -10.51 8.93 6.77
N LEU A 64 -9.82 9.05 5.64
CA LEU A 64 -9.06 7.95 5.07
C LEU A 64 -7.94 7.49 5.98
N SER A 65 -7.29 8.44 6.66
CA SER A 65 -6.25 8.16 7.64
C SER A 65 -6.79 7.34 8.82
N GLU A 66 -7.99 7.67 9.31
CA GLU A 66 -8.64 6.90 10.38
C GLU A 66 -8.99 5.49 9.92
N ILE A 67 -9.48 5.34 8.68
CA ILE A 67 -9.79 4.03 8.10
C ILE A 67 -8.53 3.17 8.02
N PHE A 68 -7.43 3.75 7.57
CA PHE A 68 -6.16 3.03 7.49
C PHE A 68 -5.65 2.63 8.88
N ASP A 69 -5.67 3.55 9.85
CA ASP A 69 -5.24 3.27 11.22
C ASP A 69 -6.07 2.13 11.83
N GLU A 70 -7.36 2.09 11.56
CA GLU A 70 -8.22 1.01 12.06
C GLU A 70 -7.86 -0.33 11.42
N SER A 71 -7.52 -0.35 10.13
CA SER A 71 -7.06 -1.57 9.48
C SER A 71 -5.78 -2.11 10.10
N ILE A 72 -4.86 -1.23 10.52
CA ILE A 72 -3.63 -1.61 11.21
C ILE A 72 -3.93 -2.18 12.59
N LYS A 73 -4.84 -1.57 13.35
CA LYS A 73 -5.27 -2.09 14.65
C LYS A 73 -5.89 -3.49 14.53
N ASN A 74 -6.64 -3.74 13.47
CA ASN A 74 -7.22 -5.06 13.21
C ASN A 74 -6.13 -6.10 12.97
N ILE A 75 -5.02 -5.73 12.32
CA ILE A 75 -3.86 -6.62 12.15
C ILE A 75 -3.24 -6.93 13.51
N GLU A 76 -3.05 -5.93 14.38
CA GLU A 76 -2.49 -6.14 15.71
C GLU A 76 -3.31 -7.14 16.53
N VAL A 77 -4.63 -7.02 16.48
CA VAL A 77 -5.53 -7.88 17.23
C VAL A 77 -5.61 -9.30 16.63
N ARG A 78 -5.82 -9.37 15.32
CA ARG A 78 -6.01 -10.67 14.63
C ARG A 78 -4.75 -11.53 14.68
N ASP A 79 -3.59 -10.93 14.43
CA ASP A 79 -2.33 -11.65 14.32
C ASP A 79 -1.51 -11.61 15.60
N ASN A 80 -1.99 -10.91 16.64
CA ASN A 80 -1.30 -10.73 17.92
C ASN A 80 0.14 -10.24 17.72
N VAL A 81 0.32 -9.19 16.94
CA VAL A 81 1.62 -8.61 16.61
C VAL A 81 1.70 -7.17 17.10
N LYS A 82 2.91 -6.71 17.37
CA LYS A 82 3.18 -5.31 17.69
C LYS A 82 3.50 -4.58 16.38
N VAL A 83 2.77 -3.50 16.12
CA VAL A 83 2.98 -2.66 14.95
C VAL A 83 3.69 -1.39 15.37
N GLU A 84 4.75 -1.02 14.65
CA GLU A 84 5.51 0.19 14.91
C GLU A 84 5.37 1.16 13.73
N GLU A 85 5.20 2.46 14.03
CA GLU A 85 5.15 3.48 13.00
C GLU A 85 6.56 3.66 12.40
N ARG A 86 6.62 3.82 11.08
CA ARG A 86 7.84 4.06 10.35
C ARG A 86 7.70 5.32 9.50
N GLU A 87 8.63 6.25 9.68
CA GLU A 87 8.67 7.45 8.84
C GLU A 87 9.43 7.19 7.55
N LEU A 88 8.92 7.73 6.44
CA LEU A 88 9.59 7.70 5.15
C LEU A 88 10.09 9.09 4.79
N ASN A 89 11.21 9.11 4.05
CA ASN A 89 11.72 10.35 3.45
C ASN A 89 10.86 10.72 2.25
N LEU A 90 10.08 11.81 2.37
CA LEU A 90 9.09 12.22 1.36
C LEU A 90 9.65 13.17 0.30
N ASN A 91 10.94 13.50 0.33
CA ASN A 91 11.54 14.48 -0.58
C ASN A 91 11.40 14.13 -2.07
N ASN A 92 11.29 12.87 -2.38
CA ASN A 92 11.15 12.38 -3.76
C ASN A 92 9.73 11.97 -4.13
N PHE A 93 8.76 12.21 -3.26
CA PHE A 93 7.38 11.83 -3.50
C PHE A 93 6.67 12.89 -4.35
N LYS A 94 6.02 12.46 -5.42
CA LYS A 94 5.53 13.38 -6.48
C LYS A 94 4.03 13.68 -6.43
N ILE A 95 3.32 13.22 -5.41
CA ILE A 95 1.88 13.43 -5.29
C ILE A 95 1.64 14.72 -4.51
N GLU A 96 0.76 15.59 -5.04
CA GLU A 96 0.32 16.80 -4.35
C GLU A 96 -0.84 16.48 -3.40
N ASP A 97 -0.95 17.23 -2.30
CA ASP A 97 -2.04 17.11 -1.32
C ASP A 97 -2.28 15.67 -0.87
N PHE A 98 -1.26 15.06 -0.33
CA PHE A 98 -1.31 13.68 0.11
C PHE A 98 -0.98 13.55 1.60
N LYS A 99 -1.32 12.38 2.16
CA LYS A 99 -0.79 11.91 3.43
C LYS A 99 -0.29 10.48 3.25
N ILE A 100 0.83 10.16 3.84
CA ILE A 100 1.36 8.80 3.87
C ILE A 100 1.64 8.40 5.31
N LYS A 101 1.22 7.19 5.67
CA LYS A 101 1.55 6.57 6.94
C LYS A 101 2.06 5.17 6.68
N CYS A 102 3.13 4.78 7.35
CA CYS A 102 3.72 3.45 7.19
C CYS A 102 3.95 2.83 8.56
N TYR A 103 3.67 1.54 8.63
CA TYR A 103 3.84 0.73 9.83
C TYR A 103 4.62 -0.51 9.49
N GLU A 104 5.51 -0.92 10.38
CA GLU A 104 6.26 -2.17 10.22
C GLU A 104 5.91 -3.15 11.34
N TYR A 105 5.86 -4.42 11.00
CA TYR A 105 5.55 -5.48 11.94
C TYR A 105 6.10 -6.81 11.44
N ILE A 106 6.19 -7.75 12.38
CA ILE A 106 6.64 -9.11 12.10
C ILE A 106 5.51 -10.04 12.50
N TYR A 107 5.14 -10.94 11.63
CA TYR A 107 4.17 -11.98 11.94
C TYR A 107 4.70 -13.36 11.54
N TYR A 108 4.01 -14.39 11.97
CA TYR A 108 4.40 -15.78 11.68
C TYR A 108 3.31 -16.43 10.84
N GLU A 109 3.73 -17.04 9.75
CA GLU A 109 2.87 -17.82 8.87
C GLU A 109 3.47 -19.20 8.73
N ASN A 110 2.71 -20.25 9.11
CA ASN A 110 3.21 -21.64 9.13
C ASN A 110 4.53 -21.80 9.87
N ASN A 111 4.67 -21.12 11.02
CA ASN A 111 5.88 -21.05 11.84
C ASN A 111 7.08 -20.36 11.19
N GLU A 112 6.88 -19.73 10.05
CA GLU A 112 7.93 -18.93 9.42
C GLU A 112 7.72 -17.45 9.70
N LYS A 113 8.82 -16.76 9.96
CA LYS A 113 8.85 -15.34 10.27
C LYS A 113 8.71 -14.52 8.99
N VAL A 114 7.75 -13.58 8.98
CA VAL A 114 7.53 -12.68 7.85
C VAL A 114 7.68 -11.24 8.31
N TYR A 115 8.54 -10.50 7.63
CA TYR A 115 8.71 -9.05 7.84
C TYR A 115 7.77 -8.31 6.92
N SER A 116 7.07 -7.32 7.45
CA SER A 116 6.07 -6.57 6.68
C SER A 116 6.16 -5.08 6.94
N ILE A 117 5.95 -4.30 5.89
CA ILE A 117 5.70 -2.86 5.97
C ILE A 117 4.40 -2.60 5.22
N SER A 118 3.45 -1.95 5.90
CA SER A 118 2.19 -1.54 5.30
C SER A 118 2.12 -0.03 5.25
N CYS A 119 1.97 0.53 4.07
CA CYS A 119 1.85 1.97 3.86
C CYS A 119 0.47 2.30 3.32
N GLY A 120 -0.17 3.30 3.93
CA GLY A 120 -1.38 3.90 3.40
C GLY A 120 -1.03 5.23 2.75
N ILE A 121 -1.38 5.39 1.49
CA ILE A 121 -1.19 6.64 0.74
C ILE A 121 -2.57 7.20 0.42
N MET A 122 -2.83 8.41 0.87
CA MET A 122 -4.15 9.01 0.84
C MET A 122 -4.14 10.32 0.07
N VAL A 123 -5.06 10.43 -0.87
CA VAL A 123 -5.48 11.70 -1.47
C VAL A 123 -6.99 11.77 -1.30
N ALA A 124 -7.61 12.94 -1.45
CA ALA A 124 -9.05 13.05 -1.22
C ALA A 124 -9.83 12.00 -2.03
N GLY A 125 -10.62 11.20 -1.33
CA GLY A 125 -11.46 10.15 -1.92
C GLY A 125 -10.76 8.83 -2.23
N TYR A 126 -9.43 8.75 -2.15
CA TYR A 126 -8.69 7.55 -2.58
C TYR A 126 -7.65 7.13 -1.56
N LEU A 127 -7.65 5.84 -1.25
CA LEU A 127 -6.66 5.19 -0.39
C LEU A 127 -5.98 4.07 -1.17
N LEU A 128 -4.66 4.12 -1.25
CA LEU A 128 -3.85 3.01 -1.72
C LEU A 128 -3.12 2.40 -0.52
N ILE A 129 -3.23 1.10 -0.35
CA ILE A 129 -2.44 0.38 0.65
C ILE A 129 -1.35 -0.37 -0.10
N VAL A 130 -0.10 -0.18 0.32
CA VAL A 130 1.04 -0.89 -0.23
C VAL A 130 1.61 -1.78 0.87
N ASN A 131 1.49 -3.09 0.70
CA ASN A 131 2.04 -4.07 1.63
C ASN A 131 3.29 -4.68 1.04
N LEU A 132 4.44 -4.43 1.67
CA LEU A 132 5.72 -5.04 1.33
C LEU A 132 5.98 -6.15 2.34
N TYR A 133 6.19 -7.38 1.90
CA TYR A 133 6.48 -8.45 2.83
C TYR A 133 7.44 -9.48 2.24
N SER A 134 8.26 -10.08 3.11
CA SER A 134 9.24 -11.09 2.75
C SER A 134 9.69 -11.86 4.00
N ALA A 135 10.19 -13.06 3.81
CA ALA A 135 10.92 -13.80 4.84
C ALA A 135 12.23 -13.11 5.21
N LEU A 136 12.76 -12.25 4.34
CA LEU A 136 14.03 -11.55 4.53
C LEU A 136 13.79 -10.05 4.71
N ARG A 137 14.16 -9.53 5.88
CA ARG A 137 13.98 -8.13 6.23
C ARG A 137 14.63 -7.17 5.23
N GLU A 138 15.84 -7.49 4.75
CA GLU A 138 16.56 -6.63 3.81
C GLU A 138 15.86 -6.48 2.47
N GLU A 139 15.12 -7.49 2.02
CA GLU A 139 14.32 -7.40 0.81
C GLU A 139 13.21 -6.37 0.97
N VAL A 140 12.53 -6.37 2.12
CA VAL A 140 11.46 -5.41 2.41
C VAL A 140 12.02 -3.99 2.47
N LYS A 141 13.14 -3.79 3.17
CA LYS A 141 13.80 -2.48 3.27
C LYS A 141 14.22 -1.96 1.90
N SER A 142 14.79 -2.82 1.06
CA SER A 142 15.22 -2.43 -0.29
C SER A 142 14.05 -2.05 -1.19
N ALA A 143 12.86 -2.59 -0.95
CA ALA A 143 11.68 -2.33 -1.74
C ALA A 143 11.00 -0.99 -1.42
N ILE A 144 11.33 -0.36 -0.30
CA ILE A 144 10.75 0.95 0.08
C ILE A 144 10.97 1.98 -1.03
N LYS A 145 12.09 1.92 -1.72
CA LYS A 145 12.40 2.85 -2.83
C LYS A 145 11.32 2.87 -3.92
N TYR A 146 10.62 1.77 -4.12
CA TYR A 146 9.56 1.70 -5.15
C TYR A 146 8.31 2.48 -4.76
N ILE A 147 8.08 2.71 -3.46
CA ILE A 147 6.96 3.52 -2.98
C ILE A 147 7.08 4.94 -3.53
N TYR A 148 8.29 5.48 -3.64
CA TYR A 148 8.51 6.83 -4.15
C TYR A 148 8.21 7.00 -5.64
N SER A 149 8.05 5.90 -6.36
CA SER A 149 7.66 5.91 -7.77
C SER A 149 6.15 5.96 -7.99
N ILE A 150 5.37 5.86 -6.91
CA ILE A 150 3.92 5.83 -7.00
C ILE A 150 3.38 7.19 -7.42
N GLU A 151 2.47 7.18 -8.39
CA GLU A 151 1.79 8.36 -8.89
C GLU A 151 0.28 8.11 -8.93
N LYS A 152 -0.47 9.19 -8.83
CA LYS A 152 -1.95 9.16 -8.95
C LYS A 152 -2.37 10.07 -10.10
N VAL A 153 -3.02 9.48 -11.09
CA VAL A 153 -3.59 10.24 -12.20
C VAL A 153 -4.92 10.82 -11.75
N LYS A 154 -5.12 12.07 -12.03
CA LYS A 154 -6.35 12.78 -11.68
C LYS A 154 -7.52 12.36 -12.58
#